data_e41b8a7ed97c864aa7c835d1b60e0ae0
#
_entry.id   e41b8a7ed97c864aa7c835d1b60e0ae0
#
_cell.length_a   1.000
_cell.length_b   1.000
_cell.length_c   1.000
_cell.angle_alpha   90.00
_cell.angle_beta   90.00
_cell.angle_gamma   90.00
#
_symmetry.space_group_name_H-M   'P 1'
#
loop_
_entity.id
_entity.type
_entity.pdbx_description
1 polymer ?
#
loop_
_entity_poly.entity_id
_entity_poly.type
_entity_poly.pdbx_seq_one_letter_code
_entity_poly.pdbx_strand_id
1 'polypeptide(L)'
;MKVSEIFVSIEGEGIRTGLAAVFIRLFGCNLRCSYCDSMYAVEGNDYTQMSVEEIMAAIKKTGICHVTLTGGEPLIHPGAWELLQILSDRGYQVNIETNGTVACQKHLPGVFYTMDWKCKSSSMTHQMKMENLATLDKHDVLKFVVGSVEDLQETSSVVAELARRLPQNMPQIFISPVFGKLENEKIVEWMLSDKTMLQNNARFQVQLHKVIWDPDRRGV
;
A
#
# COMPACT_ATOMS: atom_id res chain seq x y z
N MET A 1 -20.18 2.73 -2.46
CA MET A 1 -18.95 2.11 -2.99
C MET A 1 -19.11 0.59 -3.01
N LYS A 2 -18.39 -0.10 -3.90
CA LYS A 2 -18.31 -1.57 -3.87
C LYS A 2 -17.28 -1.97 -2.82
N VAL A 3 -17.71 -2.65 -1.77
CA VAL A 3 -16.85 -3.10 -0.65
C VAL A 3 -16.76 -4.61 -0.66
N SER A 4 -15.55 -5.17 -0.80
CA SER A 4 -15.32 -6.61 -0.70
C SER A 4 -15.42 -7.08 0.75
N GLU A 5 -14.78 -6.36 1.67
CA GLU A 5 -14.77 -6.72 3.08
C GLU A 5 -14.45 -5.52 3.97
N ILE A 6 -14.95 -5.57 5.21
CA ILE A 6 -14.50 -4.71 6.33
C ILE A 6 -14.18 -5.65 7.49
N PHE A 7 -12.94 -5.60 7.98
CA PHE A 7 -12.47 -6.49 9.04
C PHE A 7 -11.48 -5.79 9.97
N VAL A 8 -11.24 -6.37 11.14
CA VAL A 8 -10.22 -5.91 12.08
C VAL A 8 -9.05 -6.88 12.05
N SER A 9 -7.86 -6.34 11.87
CA SER A 9 -6.62 -7.10 11.94
C SER A 9 -5.47 -6.21 12.42
N ILE A 10 -4.24 -6.71 12.34
CA ILE A 10 -3.04 -5.91 12.52
C ILE A 10 -2.50 -5.45 11.17
N GLU A 11 -1.88 -4.27 11.14
CA GLU A 11 -1.10 -3.84 9.99
C GLU A 11 0.07 -4.81 9.77
N GLY A 12 0.11 -5.41 8.59
CA GLY A 12 1.16 -6.39 8.24
C GLY A 12 2.41 -5.74 7.66
N GLU A 13 2.33 -4.48 7.26
CA GLU A 13 3.38 -3.77 6.51
C GLU A 13 3.42 -2.28 6.87
N GLY A 14 4.51 -1.61 6.47
CA GLY A 14 4.67 -0.17 6.59
C GLY A 14 4.95 0.31 8.02
N ILE A 15 4.72 1.61 8.24
CA ILE A 15 5.09 2.30 9.49
C ILE A 15 4.23 1.92 10.69
N ARG A 16 3.08 1.29 10.45
CA ARG A 16 2.15 0.87 11.51
C ARG A 16 2.16 -0.64 11.77
N THR A 17 3.14 -1.36 11.24
CA THR A 17 3.27 -2.81 11.43
C THR A 17 3.05 -3.23 12.88
N GLY A 18 2.12 -4.17 13.10
CA GLY A 18 1.73 -4.68 14.42
C GLY A 18 0.60 -3.90 15.12
N LEU A 19 0.18 -2.74 14.62
CA LEU A 19 -0.95 -2.00 15.19
C LEU A 19 -2.28 -2.58 14.73
N ALA A 20 -3.27 -2.66 15.63
CA ALA A 20 -4.63 -3.01 15.26
C ALA A 20 -5.27 -1.92 14.41
N ALA A 21 -5.88 -2.30 13.29
CA ALA A 21 -6.56 -1.41 12.37
C ALA A 21 -7.86 -2.02 11.82
N VAL A 22 -8.76 -1.16 11.37
CA VAL A 22 -9.93 -1.54 10.57
C VAL A 22 -9.56 -1.45 9.12
N PHE A 23 -9.60 -2.55 8.41
CA PHE A 23 -9.36 -2.62 6.98
C PHE A 23 -10.68 -2.46 6.23
N ILE A 24 -10.69 -1.57 5.25
CA ILE A 24 -11.78 -1.39 4.29
C ILE A 24 -11.23 -1.76 2.93
N ARG A 25 -11.59 -2.92 2.43
CA ARG A 25 -11.16 -3.39 1.11
C ARG A 25 -12.22 -3.10 0.06
N LEU A 26 -11.92 -2.17 -0.82
CA LEU A 26 -12.78 -1.82 -1.95
C LEU A 26 -12.59 -2.82 -3.10
N PHE A 27 -13.66 -3.10 -3.82
CA PHE A 27 -13.66 -4.02 -4.95
C PHE A 27 -13.37 -3.32 -6.27
N GLY A 28 -12.47 -3.88 -7.06
CA GLY A 28 -12.07 -3.42 -8.38
C GLY A 28 -10.66 -2.81 -8.39
N CYS A 29 -9.92 -3.10 -9.45
CA CYS A 29 -8.57 -2.58 -9.68
C CYS A 29 -8.39 -2.31 -11.17
N ASN A 30 -7.60 -1.32 -11.51
CA ASN A 30 -7.19 -1.02 -12.87
C ASN A 30 -5.90 -1.74 -13.31
N LEU A 31 -5.28 -2.53 -12.41
CA LEU A 31 -4.11 -3.37 -12.70
C LEU A 31 -4.43 -4.86 -12.63
N ARG A 32 -3.55 -5.69 -13.22
CA ARG A 32 -3.58 -7.17 -13.18
C ARG A 32 -2.18 -7.69 -12.88
N CYS A 33 -1.75 -7.48 -11.63
CA CYS A 33 -0.42 -7.91 -11.19
C CYS A 33 -0.32 -9.43 -11.17
N SER A 34 0.80 -9.98 -11.66
CA SER A 34 1.04 -11.43 -11.76
C SER A 34 1.08 -12.15 -10.40
N TYR A 35 1.40 -11.43 -9.33
CA TYR A 35 1.49 -11.94 -7.96
C TYR A 35 0.42 -11.34 -7.03
N CYS A 36 -0.71 -10.88 -7.59
CA CYS A 36 -1.78 -10.29 -6.77
C CYS A 36 -2.36 -11.34 -5.82
N ASP A 37 -2.31 -11.06 -4.51
CA ASP A 37 -2.85 -11.92 -3.45
C ASP A 37 -4.32 -11.62 -3.11
N SER A 38 -4.88 -10.59 -3.71
CA SER A 38 -6.27 -10.14 -3.47
C SER A 38 -7.11 -10.14 -4.75
N MET A 39 -6.90 -11.10 -5.66
CA MET A 39 -7.65 -11.19 -6.93
C MET A 39 -9.16 -11.28 -6.73
N TYR A 40 -9.63 -11.84 -5.61
CA TYR A 40 -11.04 -11.87 -5.24
C TYR A 40 -11.66 -10.47 -5.06
N ALA A 41 -10.84 -9.46 -4.72
CA ALA A 41 -11.25 -8.07 -4.64
C ALA A 41 -11.04 -7.30 -5.97
N VAL A 42 -10.54 -7.96 -7.00
CA VAL A 42 -10.26 -7.37 -8.31
C VAL A 42 -11.26 -7.83 -9.35
N GLU A 43 -11.59 -9.12 -9.34
CA GLU A 43 -12.42 -9.80 -10.33
C GLU A 43 -13.60 -10.55 -9.68
N GLY A 44 -14.65 -10.78 -10.49
CA GLY A 44 -15.87 -11.44 -10.01
C GLY A 44 -16.93 -10.46 -9.51
N ASN A 45 -17.71 -10.89 -8.52
CA ASN A 45 -18.85 -10.15 -7.97
C ASN A 45 -18.93 -10.27 -6.44
N ASP A 46 -17.81 -10.56 -5.77
CA ASP A 46 -17.76 -10.74 -4.31
C ASP A 46 -17.62 -9.38 -3.61
N TYR A 47 -18.70 -8.60 -3.65
CA TYR A 47 -18.79 -7.30 -2.98
C TYR A 47 -20.21 -6.96 -2.55
N THR A 48 -20.30 -6.08 -1.56
CA THR A 48 -21.54 -5.42 -1.14
C THR A 48 -21.51 -3.95 -1.54
N GLN A 49 -22.62 -3.44 -2.09
CA GLN A 49 -22.75 -2.02 -2.33
C GLN A 49 -23.02 -1.32 -1.00
N MET A 50 -22.14 -0.43 -0.58
CA MET A 50 -22.28 0.30 0.69
C MET A 50 -22.20 1.81 0.47
N SER A 51 -22.99 2.57 1.22
CA SER A 51 -22.86 4.02 1.32
C SER A 51 -21.70 4.40 2.25
N VAL A 52 -21.30 5.67 2.25
CA VAL A 52 -20.27 6.18 3.18
C VAL A 52 -20.76 6.05 4.63
N GLU A 53 -22.03 6.31 4.89
CA GLU A 53 -22.63 6.19 6.23
C GLU A 53 -22.60 4.76 6.76
N GLU A 54 -22.89 3.77 5.91
CA GLU A 54 -22.83 2.34 6.27
C GLU A 54 -21.39 1.90 6.60
N ILE A 55 -20.41 2.34 5.81
CA ILE A 55 -19.00 2.10 6.09
C ILE A 55 -18.60 2.75 7.42
N MET A 56 -18.95 4.01 7.63
CA MET A 56 -18.64 4.72 8.88
C MET A 56 -19.30 4.07 10.10
N ALA A 57 -20.54 3.55 9.95
CA ALA A 57 -21.20 2.82 11.02
C ALA A 57 -20.50 1.51 11.36
N ALA A 58 -19.95 0.80 10.35
CA ALA A 58 -19.16 -0.42 10.55
C ALA A 58 -17.85 -0.10 11.28
N ILE A 59 -17.11 0.91 10.86
CA ILE A 59 -15.86 1.34 11.53
C ILE A 59 -16.13 1.70 12.99
N LYS A 60 -17.14 2.52 13.25
CA LYS A 60 -17.49 3.01 14.60
C LYS A 60 -17.74 1.87 15.58
N LYS A 61 -18.37 0.78 15.13
CA LYS A 61 -18.65 -0.41 15.99
C LYS A 61 -17.39 -1.09 16.52
N THR A 62 -16.24 -0.93 15.84
CA THR A 62 -14.98 -1.55 16.27
C THR A 62 -14.30 -0.82 17.42
N GLY A 63 -14.56 0.47 17.59
CA GLY A 63 -13.88 1.34 18.57
C GLY A 63 -12.41 1.65 18.22
N ILE A 64 -11.92 1.23 17.06
CA ILE A 64 -10.52 1.41 16.61
C ILE A 64 -10.41 2.71 15.82
N CYS A 65 -9.38 3.52 16.10
CA CYS A 65 -9.14 4.79 15.42
C CYS A 65 -8.21 4.69 14.20
N HIS A 66 -7.51 3.58 14.04
CA HIS A 66 -6.66 3.32 12.89
C HIS A 66 -7.47 2.63 11.78
N VAL A 67 -7.45 3.20 10.59
CA VAL A 67 -8.16 2.68 9.42
C VAL A 67 -7.18 2.48 8.28
N THR A 68 -7.27 1.37 7.56
CA THR A 68 -6.56 1.15 6.31
C THR A 68 -7.58 1.03 5.18
N LEU A 69 -7.57 2.02 4.30
CA LEU A 69 -8.34 1.99 3.06
C LEU A 69 -7.48 1.33 1.97
N THR A 70 -7.91 0.18 1.53
CA THR A 70 -7.21 -0.68 0.57
C THR A 70 -8.19 -1.27 -0.44
N GLY A 71 -7.81 -2.31 -1.13
CA GLY A 71 -8.73 -3.05 -2.01
C GLY A 71 -8.02 -3.65 -3.19
N GLY A 72 -8.65 -3.59 -4.36
CA GLY A 72 -7.93 -3.62 -5.61
C GLY A 72 -7.15 -2.31 -5.79
N GLU A 73 -7.85 -1.23 -6.15
CA GLU A 73 -7.31 0.14 -6.10
C GLU A 73 -8.36 1.08 -5.51
N PRO A 74 -8.15 1.60 -4.30
CA PRO A 74 -9.17 2.42 -3.64
C PRO A 74 -9.40 3.76 -4.34
N LEU A 75 -8.38 4.36 -4.96
CA LEU A 75 -8.47 5.71 -5.52
C LEU A 75 -9.21 5.80 -6.86
N ILE A 76 -9.56 4.67 -7.49
CA ILE A 76 -10.45 4.70 -8.67
C ILE A 76 -11.94 4.86 -8.30
N HIS A 77 -12.29 4.77 -7.01
CA HIS A 77 -13.66 4.90 -6.53
C HIS A 77 -13.98 6.38 -6.24
N PRO A 78 -15.01 6.96 -6.92
CA PRO A 78 -15.37 8.38 -6.72
C PRO A 78 -15.65 8.73 -5.26
N GLY A 79 -16.30 7.82 -4.50
CA GLY A 79 -16.62 8.03 -3.09
C GLY A 79 -15.45 7.87 -2.11
N ALA A 80 -14.27 7.45 -2.57
CA ALA A 80 -13.11 7.27 -1.69
C ALA A 80 -12.66 8.59 -1.05
N TRP A 81 -12.64 9.67 -1.81
CA TRP A 81 -12.25 10.98 -1.33
C TRP A 81 -13.22 11.56 -0.30
N GLU A 82 -14.53 11.36 -0.48
CA GLU A 82 -15.56 11.73 0.49
C GLU A 82 -15.37 10.95 1.80
N LEU A 83 -15.16 9.64 1.72
CA LEU A 83 -14.87 8.81 2.88
C LEU A 83 -13.62 9.28 3.63
N LEU A 84 -12.53 9.57 2.91
CA LEU A 84 -11.29 10.07 3.49
C LEU A 84 -11.47 11.40 4.19
N GLN A 85 -12.23 12.33 3.61
CA GLN A 85 -12.53 13.62 4.23
C GLN A 85 -13.30 13.42 5.54
N ILE A 86 -14.33 12.57 5.55
CA ILE A 86 -15.13 12.29 6.74
C ILE A 86 -14.29 11.60 7.84
N LEU A 87 -13.42 10.66 7.47
CA LEU A 87 -12.53 9.99 8.41
C LEU A 87 -11.55 11.00 9.05
N SER A 88 -10.93 11.85 8.22
CA SER A 88 -10.02 12.90 8.68
C SER A 88 -10.72 13.89 9.62
N ASP A 89 -11.91 14.40 9.26
CA ASP A 89 -12.70 15.36 10.05
C ASP A 89 -13.13 14.77 11.41
N ARG A 90 -13.25 13.44 11.48
CA ARG A 90 -13.56 12.71 12.74
C ARG A 90 -12.33 12.25 13.52
N GLY A 91 -11.13 12.62 13.09
CA GLY A 91 -9.88 12.34 13.78
C GLY A 91 -9.36 10.91 13.67
N TYR A 92 -9.83 10.12 12.70
CA TYR A 92 -9.26 8.82 12.40
C TYR A 92 -7.85 8.96 11.83
N GLN A 93 -7.01 7.96 12.09
CA GLN A 93 -5.67 7.84 11.52
C GLN A 93 -5.76 6.87 10.33
N VAL A 94 -5.63 7.39 9.12
CA VAL A 94 -5.92 6.63 7.89
C VAL A 94 -4.65 6.36 7.11
N ASN A 95 -4.40 5.09 6.79
CA ASN A 95 -3.46 4.65 5.76
C ASN A 95 -4.23 4.36 4.46
N ILE A 96 -3.75 4.89 3.34
CA ILE A 96 -4.28 4.57 2.02
C ILE A 96 -3.26 3.70 1.29
N GLU A 97 -3.59 2.44 1.07
CA GLU A 97 -2.78 1.55 0.23
C GLU A 97 -3.21 1.69 -1.23
N THR A 98 -2.34 2.25 -2.05
CA THR A 98 -2.60 2.51 -3.47
C THR A 98 -1.51 1.96 -4.37
N ASN A 99 -1.87 1.55 -5.58
CA ASN A 99 -0.92 1.11 -6.60
C ASN A 99 -0.24 2.26 -7.36
N GLY A 100 -0.53 3.50 -7.00
CA GLY A 100 0.14 4.68 -7.54
C GLY A 100 -0.23 5.07 -8.98
N THR A 101 -1.19 4.42 -9.61
CA THR A 101 -1.65 4.80 -10.97
C THR A 101 -2.54 6.04 -10.98
N VAL A 102 -3.17 6.32 -9.85
CA VAL A 102 -3.96 7.53 -9.60
C VAL A 102 -3.14 8.47 -8.74
N ALA A 103 -3.04 9.74 -9.14
CA ALA A 103 -2.31 10.75 -8.37
C ALA A 103 -2.96 10.96 -6.99
N CYS A 104 -2.14 11.00 -5.94
CA CYS A 104 -2.61 11.35 -4.61
C CYS A 104 -3.08 12.81 -4.61
N GLN A 105 -4.17 13.06 -3.91
CA GLN A 105 -4.64 14.42 -3.66
C GLN A 105 -3.89 15.03 -2.47
N LYS A 106 -4.20 16.28 -2.15
CA LYS A 106 -3.65 16.97 -1.00
C LYS A 106 -3.83 16.13 0.27
N HIS A 107 -2.79 16.06 1.09
CA HIS A 107 -2.82 15.38 2.37
C HIS A 107 -3.86 16.00 3.31
N LEU A 108 -4.70 15.16 3.87
CA LEU A 108 -5.65 15.52 4.91
C LEU A 108 -5.02 15.24 6.30
N PRO A 109 -5.42 15.95 7.35
CA PRO A 109 -4.95 15.65 8.71
C PRO A 109 -5.20 14.18 9.08
N GLY A 110 -4.17 13.51 9.59
CA GLY A 110 -4.25 12.10 9.98
C GLY A 110 -4.29 11.09 8.82
N VAL A 111 -4.13 11.53 7.58
CA VAL A 111 -4.11 10.66 6.38
C VAL A 111 -2.72 10.63 5.80
N PHE A 112 -2.23 9.43 5.48
CA PHE A 112 -0.99 9.21 4.75
C PHE A 112 -1.16 8.09 3.72
N TYR A 113 -0.23 8.04 2.76
CA TYR A 113 -0.27 7.09 1.67
C TYR A 113 0.82 6.02 1.84
N THR A 114 0.46 4.78 1.56
CA THR A 114 1.40 3.68 1.25
C THR A 114 1.24 3.37 -0.23
N MET A 115 2.14 3.94 -1.04
CA MET A 115 2.11 3.76 -2.48
C MET A 115 3.02 2.61 -2.87
N ASP A 116 2.49 1.63 -3.58
CA ASP A 116 3.18 0.43 -4.02
C ASP A 116 3.62 0.58 -5.48
N TRP A 117 4.92 0.82 -5.69
CA TRP A 117 5.51 0.81 -7.04
C TRP A 117 5.54 -0.61 -7.60
N LYS A 118 4.87 -0.81 -8.71
CA LYS A 118 4.78 -2.12 -9.36
C LYS A 118 5.99 -2.38 -10.26
N CYS A 119 6.98 -3.11 -9.74
CA CYS A 119 8.18 -3.52 -10.46
C CYS A 119 7.88 -4.54 -11.57
N LYS A 120 8.91 -4.91 -12.35
CA LYS A 120 8.81 -5.80 -13.53
C LYS A 120 8.12 -7.13 -13.23
N SER A 121 8.41 -7.76 -12.09
CA SER A 121 7.78 -9.01 -11.66
C SER A 121 6.25 -8.92 -11.55
N SER A 122 5.70 -7.71 -11.37
CA SER A 122 4.25 -7.49 -11.37
C SER A 122 3.60 -7.60 -12.75
N SER A 123 4.38 -7.46 -13.82
CA SER A 123 3.96 -7.26 -15.22
C SER A 123 3.23 -5.93 -15.46
N MET A 124 3.20 -5.02 -14.47
CA MET A 124 2.44 -3.75 -14.52
C MET A 124 3.32 -2.50 -14.49
N THR A 125 4.65 -2.61 -14.52
CA THR A 125 5.59 -1.48 -14.48
C THR A 125 5.28 -0.39 -15.51
N HIS A 126 4.80 -0.76 -16.69
CA HIS A 126 4.44 0.17 -17.76
C HIS A 126 3.28 1.12 -17.42
N GLN A 127 2.55 0.84 -16.33
CA GLN A 127 1.47 1.69 -15.82
C GLN A 127 1.97 2.69 -14.76
N MET A 128 3.21 2.55 -14.27
CA MET A 128 3.76 3.38 -13.23
C MET A 128 4.15 4.77 -13.77
N LYS A 129 3.92 5.80 -12.96
CA LYS A 129 4.19 7.20 -13.32
C LYS A 129 5.00 7.88 -12.23
N MET A 130 6.22 8.30 -12.58
CA MET A 130 7.10 9.04 -11.64
C MET A 130 6.46 10.34 -11.13
N GLU A 131 5.58 10.95 -11.91
CA GLU A 131 4.86 12.17 -11.52
C GLU A 131 3.94 11.93 -10.32
N ASN A 132 3.35 10.73 -10.22
CA ASN A 132 2.50 10.38 -9.08
C ASN A 132 3.34 10.19 -7.81
N LEU A 133 4.57 9.66 -7.90
CA LEU A 133 5.48 9.56 -6.76
C LEU A 133 5.86 10.94 -6.21
N ALA A 134 5.94 11.96 -7.05
CA ALA A 134 6.26 13.32 -6.63
C ALA A 134 5.15 13.97 -5.78
N THR A 135 3.99 13.34 -5.64
CA THR A 135 2.91 13.79 -4.73
C THR A 135 3.09 13.30 -3.29
N LEU A 136 4.00 12.35 -3.06
CA LEU A 136 4.31 11.84 -1.73
C LEU A 136 5.19 12.82 -0.94
N ASP A 137 5.12 12.70 0.39
CA ASP A 137 5.99 13.43 1.30
C ASP A 137 6.62 12.51 2.37
N LYS A 138 7.37 13.12 3.30
CA LYS A 138 8.10 12.40 4.35
C LYS A 138 7.23 11.61 5.35
N HIS A 139 5.93 11.83 5.35
CA HIS A 139 4.96 11.10 6.19
C HIS A 139 4.39 9.88 5.48
N ASP A 140 4.59 9.80 4.16
CA ASP A 140 4.13 8.72 3.32
C ASP A 140 5.14 7.57 3.23
N VAL A 141 4.68 6.49 2.63
CA VAL A 141 5.47 5.30 2.34
C VAL A 141 5.50 5.06 0.82
N LEU A 142 6.69 4.84 0.29
CA LEU A 142 6.87 4.22 -1.02
C LEU A 142 7.35 2.79 -0.80
N LYS A 143 6.52 1.84 -1.23
CA LYS A 143 6.76 0.41 -1.07
C LYS A 143 7.11 -0.23 -2.40
N PHE A 144 8.05 -1.18 -2.36
CA PHE A 144 8.44 -2.04 -3.48
C PHE A 144 8.27 -3.50 -3.07
N VAL A 145 7.49 -4.25 -3.84
CA VAL A 145 7.35 -5.70 -3.66
C VAL A 145 8.15 -6.39 -4.76
N VAL A 146 9.30 -6.96 -4.37
CA VAL A 146 10.34 -7.43 -5.30
C VAL A 146 10.36 -8.95 -5.42
N GLY A 147 10.37 -9.46 -6.64
CA GLY A 147 10.38 -10.89 -6.94
C GLY A 147 11.61 -11.36 -7.75
N SER A 148 12.46 -10.43 -8.16
CA SER A 148 13.65 -10.74 -8.97
C SER A 148 14.78 -9.74 -8.74
N VAL A 149 15.98 -10.05 -9.25
CA VAL A 149 17.14 -9.13 -9.23
C VAL A 149 16.88 -7.88 -10.07
N GLU A 150 16.13 -8.00 -11.15
CA GLU A 150 15.75 -6.89 -12.00
C GLU A 150 14.83 -5.91 -11.27
N ASP A 151 13.97 -6.39 -10.37
CA ASP A 151 13.15 -5.53 -9.50
C ASP A 151 14.02 -4.74 -8.52
N LEU A 152 15.09 -5.35 -7.97
CA LEU A 152 16.02 -4.66 -7.09
C LEU A 152 16.75 -3.51 -7.81
N GLN A 153 17.18 -3.74 -9.05
CA GLN A 153 17.83 -2.72 -9.88
C GLN A 153 16.85 -1.59 -10.22
N GLU A 154 15.61 -1.93 -10.56
CA GLU A 154 14.55 -0.94 -10.81
C GLU A 154 14.27 -0.12 -9.55
N THR A 155 14.15 -0.78 -8.39
CA THR A 155 13.95 -0.11 -7.09
C THR A 155 15.04 0.93 -6.82
N SER A 156 16.32 0.57 -6.98
CA SER A 156 17.44 1.50 -6.80
C SER A 156 17.32 2.70 -7.75
N SER A 157 16.99 2.46 -9.01
CA SER A 157 16.84 3.51 -10.04
C SER A 157 15.70 4.47 -9.72
N VAL A 158 14.53 3.93 -9.32
CA VAL A 158 13.34 4.74 -8.97
C VAL A 158 13.60 5.57 -7.72
N VAL A 159 14.21 5.00 -6.68
CA VAL A 159 14.55 5.73 -5.44
C VAL A 159 15.58 6.82 -5.70
N ALA A 160 16.62 6.57 -6.51
CA ALA A 160 17.61 7.57 -6.87
C ALA A 160 16.98 8.75 -7.63
N GLU A 161 16.09 8.48 -8.58
CA GLU A 161 15.38 9.53 -9.32
C GLU A 161 14.43 10.32 -8.42
N LEU A 162 13.73 9.65 -7.51
CA LEU A 162 12.84 10.31 -6.57
C LEU A 162 13.62 11.20 -5.57
N ALA A 163 14.74 10.71 -5.05
CA ALA A 163 15.62 11.49 -4.17
C ALA A 163 16.15 12.76 -4.84
N ARG A 164 16.39 12.70 -6.14
CA ARG A 164 16.78 13.88 -6.93
C ARG A 164 15.62 14.88 -7.07
N ARG A 165 14.37 14.40 -7.16
CA ARG A 165 13.17 15.26 -7.27
C ARG A 165 12.72 15.82 -5.92
N LEU A 166 12.85 15.05 -4.84
CA LEU A 166 12.34 15.37 -3.50
C LEU A 166 13.47 15.35 -2.43
N PRO A 167 14.57 16.10 -2.57
CA PRO A 167 15.77 15.93 -1.75
C PRO A 167 15.55 16.19 -0.24
N GLN A 168 14.50 16.90 0.14
CA GLN A 168 14.18 17.21 1.54
C GLN A 168 12.83 16.66 2.00
N ASN A 169 12.14 15.93 1.13
CA ASN A 169 10.78 15.47 1.40
C ASN A 169 10.53 14.03 0.95
N MET A 170 11.58 13.20 1.01
CA MET A 170 11.50 11.79 0.62
C MET A 170 10.50 11.03 1.49
N PRO A 171 9.61 10.22 0.89
CA PRO A 171 8.81 9.27 1.64
C PRO A 171 9.69 8.19 2.28
N GLN A 172 9.14 7.45 3.23
CA GLN A 172 9.83 6.31 3.81
C GLN A 172 9.84 5.15 2.80
N ILE A 173 11.01 4.55 2.56
CA ILE A 173 11.18 3.48 1.58
C ILE A 173 11.08 2.13 2.26
N PHE A 174 10.18 1.28 1.79
CA PHE A 174 10.03 -0.10 2.25
C PHE A 174 10.19 -1.11 1.11
N ILE A 175 10.88 -2.21 1.39
CA ILE A 175 11.13 -3.29 0.44
C ILE A 175 10.65 -4.59 1.05
N SER A 176 9.72 -5.26 0.35
CA SER A 176 9.15 -6.54 0.73
C SER A 176 9.41 -7.57 -0.35
N PRO A 177 9.60 -8.86 -0.03
CA PRO A 177 9.63 -9.92 -1.03
C PRO A 177 8.25 -10.17 -1.63
N VAL A 178 8.18 -10.52 -2.91
CA VAL A 178 7.05 -11.31 -3.43
C VAL A 178 7.13 -12.67 -2.74
N PHE A 179 6.08 -13.05 -2.04
CA PHE A 179 6.07 -14.26 -1.22
C PHE A 179 6.50 -15.51 -2.03
N GLY A 180 7.52 -16.21 -1.54
CA GLY A 180 8.04 -17.43 -2.15
C GLY A 180 8.84 -17.27 -3.45
N LYS A 181 9.21 -16.02 -3.86
CA LYS A 181 9.99 -15.79 -5.08
C LYS A 181 11.47 -15.50 -4.83
N LEU A 182 11.78 -14.37 -4.21
CA LEU A 182 13.15 -13.98 -3.91
C LEU A 182 13.42 -14.21 -2.41
N GLU A 183 14.55 -14.81 -2.10
CA GLU A 183 14.96 -15.08 -0.73
C GLU A 183 15.23 -13.78 0.03
N ASN A 184 14.71 -13.70 1.26
CA ASN A 184 14.83 -12.51 2.12
C ASN A 184 16.29 -12.12 2.33
N GLU A 185 17.17 -13.10 2.52
CA GLU A 185 18.61 -12.90 2.71
C GLU A 185 19.23 -12.15 1.52
N LYS A 186 18.92 -12.55 0.29
CA LYS A 186 19.43 -11.89 -0.93
C LYS A 186 18.97 -10.43 -1.06
N ILE A 187 17.72 -10.15 -0.66
CA ILE A 187 17.20 -8.76 -0.64
C ILE A 187 17.98 -7.93 0.37
N VAL A 188 18.20 -8.47 1.57
CA VAL A 188 18.92 -7.77 2.64
C VAL A 188 20.38 -7.54 2.26
N GLU A 189 21.08 -8.56 1.74
CA GLU A 189 22.47 -8.43 1.27
C GLU A 189 22.59 -7.34 0.18
N TRP A 190 21.67 -7.34 -0.78
CA TRP A 190 21.62 -6.30 -1.79
C TRP A 190 21.37 -4.92 -1.17
N MET A 191 20.40 -4.75 -0.27
CA MET A 191 20.13 -3.48 0.40
C MET A 191 21.34 -2.94 1.14
N LEU A 192 22.09 -3.81 1.81
CA LEU A 192 23.30 -3.45 2.56
C LEU A 192 24.49 -3.11 1.66
N SER A 193 24.45 -3.49 0.39
CA SER A 193 25.48 -3.17 -0.61
C SER A 193 25.12 -1.99 -1.52
N ASP A 194 23.82 -1.66 -1.64
CA ASP A 194 23.35 -0.60 -2.53
C ASP A 194 23.40 0.77 -1.85
N LYS A 195 24.21 1.69 -2.40
CA LYS A 195 24.39 3.03 -1.84
C LYS A 195 23.11 3.84 -1.80
N THR A 196 22.23 3.68 -2.79
CA THR A 196 20.95 4.42 -2.85
C THR A 196 20.06 3.99 -1.71
N MET A 197 19.98 2.68 -1.42
CA MET A 197 19.18 2.16 -0.31
C MET A 197 19.68 2.68 1.04
N LEU A 198 21.01 2.63 1.25
CA LEU A 198 21.63 3.10 2.49
C LEU A 198 21.43 4.61 2.69
N GLN A 199 21.63 5.42 1.66
CA GLN A 199 21.51 6.88 1.74
C GLN A 199 20.05 7.35 1.98
N ASN A 200 19.07 6.56 1.55
CA ASN A 200 17.64 6.88 1.72
C ASN A 200 16.99 6.10 2.86
N ASN A 201 17.78 5.46 3.74
CA ASN A 201 17.30 4.73 4.91
C ASN A 201 16.21 3.71 4.57
N ALA A 202 16.36 3.01 3.44
CA ALA A 202 15.41 1.99 3.02
C ALA A 202 15.30 0.88 4.08
N ARG A 203 14.09 0.37 4.27
CA ARG A 203 13.77 -0.64 5.28
C ARG A 203 13.32 -1.92 4.61
N PHE A 204 13.90 -3.03 5.02
CA PHE A 204 13.38 -4.34 4.71
C PHE A 204 12.20 -4.68 5.62
N GLN A 205 11.17 -5.30 5.07
CA GLN A 205 10.07 -5.87 5.85
C GLN A 205 9.57 -7.18 5.23
N VAL A 206 9.07 -8.06 6.05
CA VAL A 206 8.24 -9.19 5.62
C VAL A 206 6.77 -8.83 5.79
N GLN A 207 5.90 -9.45 5.00
CA GLN A 207 4.45 -9.34 5.15
C GLN A 207 4.05 -10.12 6.41
N LEU A 208 3.88 -9.43 7.54
CA LEU A 208 3.70 -10.04 8.85
C LEU A 208 2.48 -10.96 8.91
N HIS A 209 1.40 -10.59 8.22
CA HIS A 209 0.20 -11.43 8.12
C HIS A 209 0.48 -12.80 7.50
N LYS A 210 1.41 -12.91 6.52
CA LYS A 210 1.81 -14.20 5.90
C LYS A 210 2.74 -15.04 6.79
N VAL A 211 3.26 -14.46 7.86
CA VAL A 211 4.07 -15.19 8.86
C VAL A 211 3.17 -15.73 9.98
N ILE A 212 2.11 -14.97 10.34
CA ILE A 212 1.23 -15.31 11.46
C ILE A 212 0.13 -16.30 11.04
N TRP A 213 -0.42 -16.10 9.84
CA TRP A 213 -1.53 -16.90 9.32
C TRP A 213 -1.15 -17.62 8.03
N ASP A 214 -2.04 -18.47 7.58
CA ASP A 214 -1.95 -19.06 6.24
C ASP A 214 -1.90 -17.93 5.20
N PRO A 215 -0.93 -17.94 4.25
CA PRO A 215 -0.73 -16.87 3.29
C PRO A 215 -1.95 -16.54 2.42
N ASP A 216 -2.87 -17.50 2.24
CA ASP A 216 -4.08 -17.34 1.42
C ASP A 216 -5.32 -17.00 2.27
N ARG A 217 -5.15 -16.82 3.59
CA ARG A 217 -6.24 -16.49 4.49
C ARG A 217 -6.76 -15.08 4.26
N ARG A 218 -8.10 -14.94 4.12
CA ARG A 218 -8.77 -13.65 4.00
C ARG A 218 -9.15 -13.08 5.37
N GLY A 219 -9.29 -11.74 5.45
CA GLY A 219 -9.77 -11.05 6.65
C GLY A 219 -8.77 -11.03 7.81
N VAL A 220 -7.46 -11.13 7.51
CA VAL A 220 -6.36 -11.12 8.49
C VAL A 220 -5.28 -10.14 8.11
#